data_945cfc6eb2b8740510e7cadce6f7c390
#
_entry.id   945cfc6eb2b8740510e7cadce6f7c390
#
_cell.length_a   1.000
_cell.length_b   1.000
_cell.length_c   1.000
_cell.angle_alpha   90.00
_cell.angle_beta   90.00
_cell.angle_gamma   90.00
#
_symmetry.space_group_name_H-M   'P 1'
#
loop_
_entity.id
_entity.type
_entity.pdbx_description
1 polymer ?
#
loop_
_entity_poly.entity_id
_entity_poly.type
_entity_poly.pdbx_seq_one_letter_code
_entity_poly.pdbx_strand_id
1 'polypeptide(L)'
;MTMNYTTTNIAQAITDKIIAELEKHQQDGTLPSWVKPWNATGSDARPYNPMTKNHYNGVNWLWLSLLQNSGDYGSSNEWLTYKQAQTVTGLDKPIKAGSKSVQVIFYKTLLIKDKTATSDTGADKTKKIPMMKIYRVFNRDCIEGLEAPIVTEPRAIPERNQSIEDFIKATKAEINFGGARAFYNPSIDTIQVPNLEDFKTVEDYYSTIAHELTHWTGSEARLNRLKGDSFGSESYAFEELVAELGSAMVN
;
A
#
# COMPACT_ATOMS: atom_id res chain seq x y z
N MET A 1 -22.01 0.81 -16.68
CA MET A 1 -22.32 -0.44 -15.97
C MET A 1 -21.49 -0.47 -14.69
N THR A 2 -22.12 -0.31 -13.52
CA THR A 2 -21.41 -0.28 -12.22
C THR A 2 -21.25 -1.73 -11.76
N MET A 3 -20.04 -2.29 -11.86
CA MET A 3 -19.77 -3.61 -11.29
C MET A 3 -19.88 -3.52 -9.76
N ASN A 4 -20.70 -4.34 -9.16
CA ASN A 4 -20.76 -4.53 -7.71
C ASN A 4 -19.71 -5.59 -7.34
N TYR A 5 -18.56 -5.14 -6.84
CA TYR A 5 -17.51 -6.06 -6.38
C TYR A 5 -17.76 -6.49 -4.93
N THR A 6 -17.74 -7.79 -4.68
CA THR A 6 -17.50 -8.35 -3.34
C THR A 6 -15.98 -8.30 -3.07
N THR A 7 -15.55 -8.57 -1.85
CA THR A 7 -14.10 -8.57 -1.49
C THR A 7 -13.28 -9.50 -2.39
N THR A 8 -13.81 -10.65 -2.73
CA THR A 8 -13.21 -11.63 -3.66
C THR A 8 -13.02 -11.02 -5.05
N ASN A 9 -13.97 -10.19 -5.51
CA ASN A 9 -13.90 -9.54 -6.81
C ASN A 9 -12.87 -8.40 -6.84
N ILE A 10 -12.59 -7.74 -5.72
CA ILE A 10 -11.54 -6.70 -5.67
C ILE A 10 -10.16 -7.33 -5.81
N ALA A 11 -9.88 -8.43 -5.11
CA ALA A 11 -8.62 -9.15 -5.23
C ALA A 11 -8.39 -9.63 -6.66
N GLN A 12 -9.41 -10.19 -7.32
CA GLN A 12 -9.32 -10.61 -8.70
C GLN A 12 -9.08 -9.43 -9.64
N ALA A 13 -9.79 -8.31 -9.46
CA ALA A 13 -9.60 -7.11 -10.28
C ALA A 13 -8.20 -6.52 -10.15
N ILE A 14 -7.59 -6.58 -8.95
CA ILE A 14 -6.19 -6.17 -8.74
C ILE A 14 -5.25 -7.12 -9.49
N THR A 15 -5.45 -8.42 -9.35
CA THR A 15 -4.65 -9.44 -10.04
C THR A 15 -4.73 -9.27 -11.56
N ASP A 16 -5.92 -9.12 -12.11
CA ASP A 16 -6.13 -8.92 -13.54
C ASP A 16 -5.45 -7.64 -14.05
N LYS A 17 -5.48 -6.56 -13.25
CA LYS A 17 -4.82 -5.31 -13.60
C LYS A 17 -3.30 -5.44 -13.56
N ILE A 18 -2.75 -6.13 -12.56
CA ILE A 18 -1.30 -6.40 -12.48
C ILE A 18 -0.85 -7.22 -13.68
N ILE A 19 -1.58 -8.29 -14.02
CA ILE A 19 -1.27 -9.12 -15.18
C ILE A 19 -1.29 -8.29 -16.47
N ALA A 20 -2.33 -7.51 -16.69
CA ALA A 20 -2.44 -6.66 -17.88
C ALA A 20 -1.30 -5.64 -18.00
N GLU A 21 -0.87 -5.04 -16.89
CA GLU A 21 0.28 -4.14 -16.89
C GLU A 21 1.60 -4.89 -17.16
N LEU A 22 1.80 -6.07 -16.59
CA LEU A 22 2.98 -6.91 -16.87
C LEU A 22 3.06 -7.33 -18.33
N GLU A 23 1.96 -7.80 -18.92
CA GLU A 23 1.87 -8.18 -20.33
C GLU A 23 2.18 -7.00 -21.27
N LYS A 24 1.64 -5.82 -20.95
CA LYS A 24 1.90 -4.60 -21.71
C LYS A 24 3.39 -4.24 -21.69
N HIS A 25 4.01 -4.27 -20.51
CA HIS A 25 5.42 -3.90 -20.36
C HIS A 25 6.38 -4.94 -20.93
N GLN A 26 5.99 -6.21 -20.94
CA GLN A 26 6.74 -7.25 -21.64
C GLN A 26 6.76 -7.02 -23.16
N GLN A 27 5.67 -6.51 -23.73
CA GLN A 27 5.59 -6.17 -25.16
C GLN A 27 6.36 -4.91 -25.51
N ASP A 28 6.29 -3.89 -24.66
CA ASP A 28 6.87 -2.55 -24.92
C ASP A 28 8.32 -2.42 -24.43
N GLY A 29 8.87 -3.40 -23.71
CA GLY A 29 10.21 -3.36 -23.11
C GLY A 29 10.38 -2.29 -22.03
N THR A 30 9.28 -1.78 -21.47
CA THR A 30 9.27 -0.76 -20.41
C THR A 30 9.09 -1.40 -19.04
N LEU A 31 9.36 -0.66 -17.95
CA LEU A 31 9.10 -1.15 -16.59
C LEU A 31 7.66 -0.83 -16.19
N PRO A 32 6.97 -1.74 -15.46
CA PRO A 32 5.64 -1.49 -14.93
C PRO A 32 5.56 -0.19 -14.13
N SER A 33 4.40 0.46 -14.14
CA SER A 33 4.18 1.75 -13.50
C SER A 33 4.44 1.74 -11.99
N TRP A 34 4.30 0.60 -11.33
CA TRP A 34 4.59 0.43 -9.90
C TRP A 34 6.08 0.26 -9.56
N VAL A 35 6.94 -0.03 -10.54
CA VAL A 35 8.40 -0.09 -10.31
C VAL A 35 9.02 1.30 -10.16
N LYS A 36 8.26 2.37 -10.44
CA LYS A 36 8.71 3.77 -10.28
C LYS A 36 7.69 4.68 -9.57
N PRO A 37 7.14 4.34 -8.41
CA PRO A 37 6.22 5.25 -7.74
C PRO A 37 6.91 6.47 -7.08
N TRP A 38 8.22 6.47 -6.91
CA TRP A 38 8.97 7.48 -6.15
C TRP A 38 9.93 8.35 -6.95
N ASN A 39 10.03 8.24 -8.27
CA ASN A 39 10.90 9.08 -9.09
C ASN A 39 10.21 10.35 -9.66
N ALA A 40 8.99 10.63 -9.30
CA ALA A 40 8.29 11.83 -9.72
C ALA A 40 8.35 12.90 -8.63
N THR A 41 9.34 13.80 -8.77
CA THR A 41 9.27 15.19 -8.29
C THR A 41 8.61 15.41 -6.92
N GLY A 42 9.34 15.17 -5.82
CA GLY A 42 9.19 15.95 -4.56
C GLY A 42 7.86 15.96 -3.81
N SER A 43 6.80 15.36 -4.33
CA SER A 43 5.52 15.20 -3.66
C SER A 43 5.29 13.73 -3.32
N ASP A 44 4.85 13.45 -2.11
CA ASP A 44 4.38 12.14 -1.70
C ASP A 44 3.25 11.71 -2.66
N ALA A 45 3.58 10.86 -3.64
CA ALA A 45 2.65 10.43 -4.69
C ALA A 45 1.62 9.40 -4.16
N ARG A 46 1.70 9.03 -2.88
CA ARG A 46 0.82 8.04 -2.27
C ARG A 46 -0.64 8.52 -2.25
N PRO A 47 -1.59 7.65 -2.64
CA PRO A 47 -3.00 7.97 -2.51
C PRO A 47 -3.37 8.36 -1.08
N TYR A 48 -4.04 9.49 -0.90
CA TYR A 48 -4.50 9.96 0.40
C TYR A 48 -5.89 10.60 0.33
N ASN A 49 -6.52 10.72 1.50
CA ASN A 49 -7.79 11.40 1.64
C ASN A 49 -7.55 12.82 2.15
N PRO A 50 -7.80 13.88 1.36
CA PRO A 50 -7.46 15.25 1.73
C PRO A 50 -8.29 15.80 2.89
N MET A 51 -9.49 15.24 3.17
CA MET A 51 -10.28 15.66 4.33
C MET A 51 -9.73 15.09 5.64
N THR A 52 -9.36 13.83 5.65
CA THR A 52 -8.84 13.17 6.86
C THR A 52 -7.32 13.29 6.98
N LYS A 53 -6.65 13.71 5.90
CA LYS A 53 -5.18 13.76 5.75
C LYS A 53 -4.50 12.39 5.96
N ASN A 54 -5.25 11.32 5.88
CA ASN A 54 -4.75 9.96 6.00
C ASN A 54 -4.43 9.36 4.64
N HIS A 55 -3.29 8.67 4.54
CA HIS A 55 -2.95 7.86 3.39
C HIS A 55 -3.76 6.58 3.37
N TYR A 56 -4.03 6.09 2.16
CA TYR A 56 -4.55 4.74 1.97
C TYR A 56 -3.40 3.75 2.15
N ASN A 57 -3.65 2.66 2.87
CA ASN A 57 -2.63 1.67 3.22
C ASN A 57 -2.99 0.28 2.69
N GLY A 58 -2.00 -0.61 2.64
CA GLY A 58 -2.17 -2.00 2.23
C GLY A 58 -2.76 -2.12 0.82
N VAL A 59 -3.70 -3.03 0.65
CA VAL A 59 -4.35 -3.30 -0.64
C VAL A 59 -5.01 -2.06 -1.27
N ASN A 60 -5.52 -1.13 -0.45
CA ASN A 60 -6.12 0.11 -0.97
C ASN A 60 -5.06 1.03 -1.60
N TRP A 61 -3.90 1.13 -0.97
CA TRP A 61 -2.78 1.89 -1.51
C TRP A 61 -2.36 1.32 -2.88
N LEU A 62 -2.07 0.03 -2.94
CA LEU A 62 -1.70 -0.64 -4.18
C LEU A 62 -2.75 -0.43 -5.28
N TRP A 63 -4.01 -0.68 -4.94
CA TRP A 63 -5.11 -0.57 -5.89
C TRP A 63 -5.29 0.85 -6.46
N LEU A 64 -5.31 1.86 -5.58
CA LEU A 64 -5.45 3.26 -6.01
C LEU A 64 -4.23 3.75 -6.79
N SER A 65 -3.01 3.34 -6.42
CA SER A 65 -1.78 3.68 -7.16
C SER A 65 -1.77 3.11 -8.57
N LEU A 66 -2.18 1.84 -8.74
CA LEU A 66 -2.30 1.21 -10.06
C LEU A 66 -3.31 1.94 -10.95
N LEU A 67 -4.44 2.36 -10.39
CA LEU A 67 -5.49 3.05 -11.14
C LEU A 67 -5.10 4.50 -11.48
N GLN A 68 -4.44 5.20 -10.57
CA GLN A 68 -3.93 6.55 -10.78
C GLN A 68 -2.95 6.59 -11.96
N ASN A 69 -2.04 5.62 -12.04
CA ASN A 69 -1.04 5.53 -13.09
C ASN A 69 -1.61 5.02 -14.43
N SER A 70 -2.76 4.37 -14.42
CA SER A 70 -3.40 3.88 -15.66
C SER A 70 -4.11 4.97 -16.48
N GLY A 71 -4.32 6.16 -15.91
CA GLY A 71 -5.04 7.27 -16.55
C GLY A 71 -6.57 7.11 -16.63
N ASP A 72 -7.11 5.97 -16.24
CA ASP A 72 -8.55 5.66 -16.34
C ASP A 72 -9.43 6.45 -15.37
N TYR A 73 -8.86 6.90 -14.25
CA TYR A 73 -9.59 7.48 -13.11
C TYR A 73 -9.15 8.89 -12.73
N GLY A 74 -8.09 9.39 -13.33
CA GLY A 74 -7.41 10.64 -12.99
C GLY A 74 -6.00 10.40 -12.47
N SER A 75 -5.19 11.46 -12.43
CA SER A 75 -3.76 11.43 -12.11
C SER A 75 -3.44 11.92 -10.69
N SER A 76 -4.40 12.54 -10.02
CA SER A 76 -4.23 13.07 -8.67
C SER A 76 -4.06 11.93 -7.65
N ASN A 77 -3.25 12.18 -6.62
CA ASN A 77 -3.13 11.28 -5.47
C ASN A 77 -4.25 11.46 -4.43
N GLU A 78 -5.17 12.42 -4.63
CA GLU A 78 -6.28 12.70 -3.74
C GLU A 78 -7.53 11.89 -4.10
N TRP A 79 -8.10 11.21 -3.10
CA TRP A 79 -9.28 10.38 -3.27
C TRP A 79 -10.31 10.63 -2.18
N LEU A 80 -11.55 10.93 -2.57
CA LEU A 80 -12.66 11.26 -1.67
C LEU A 80 -13.88 10.37 -1.94
N THR A 81 -14.66 10.11 -0.89
CA THR A 81 -16.00 9.56 -1.08
C THR A 81 -16.93 10.64 -1.64
N TYR A 82 -18.05 10.23 -2.25
CA TYR A 82 -19.06 11.17 -2.77
C TYR A 82 -19.51 12.18 -1.71
N LYS A 83 -19.81 11.69 -0.50
CA LYS A 83 -20.25 12.54 0.62
C LYS A 83 -19.16 13.54 1.06
N GLN A 84 -17.92 13.12 1.05
CA GLN A 84 -16.79 14.02 1.34
C GLN A 84 -16.65 15.09 0.26
N ALA A 85 -16.77 14.70 -1.01
CA ALA A 85 -16.74 15.64 -2.12
C ALA A 85 -17.85 16.69 -2.00
N GLN A 86 -19.09 16.28 -1.66
CA GLN A 86 -20.19 17.23 -1.38
C GLN A 86 -19.83 18.20 -0.23
N THR A 87 -19.28 17.68 0.86
CA THR A 87 -18.93 18.51 2.03
C THR A 87 -17.87 19.56 1.70
N VAL A 88 -16.85 19.16 0.94
CA VAL A 88 -15.72 20.06 0.63
C VAL A 88 -16.10 21.12 -0.42
N THR A 89 -16.89 20.73 -1.41
CA THR A 89 -17.26 21.62 -2.52
C THR A 89 -18.53 22.43 -2.26
N GLY A 90 -19.38 21.98 -1.35
CA GLY A 90 -20.73 22.55 -1.14
C GLY A 90 -21.72 22.25 -2.28
N LEU A 91 -21.34 21.44 -3.26
CA LEU A 91 -22.14 21.12 -4.42
C LEU A 91 -23.01 19.85 -4.18
N ASP A 92 -24.25 19.88 -4.63
CA ASP A 92 -25.13 18.70 -4.59
C ASP A 92 -24.62 17.54 -5.43
N LYS A 93 -24.00 17.85 -6.57
CA LYS A 93 -23.47 16.88 -7.53
C LYS A 93 -22.03 17.23 -7.88
N PRO A 94 -21.07 16.96 -6.97
CA PRO A 94 -19.69 17.37 -7.17
C PRO A 94 -18.92 16.47 -8.15
N ILE A 95 -19.47 15.33 -8.55
CA ILE A 95 -18.77 14.39 -9.42
C ILE A 95 -19.14 14.65 -10.87
N LYS A 96 -18.13 14.86 -11.71
CA LYS A 96 -18.28 15.05 -13.16
C LYS A 96 -19.03 13.87 -13.79
N ALA A 97 -19.91 14.18 -14.74
CA ALA A 97 -20.67 13.14 -15.45
C ALA A 97 -19.73 12.15 -16.15
N GLY A 98 -20.06 10.86 -16.07
CA GLY A 98 -19.24 9.80 -16.66
C GLY A 98 -18.05 9.33 -15.82
N SER A 99 -17.73 10.01 -14.71
CA SER A 99 -16.61 9.61 -13.83
C SER A 99 -16.85 8.26 -13.19
N LYS A 100 -15.75 7.48 -13.05
CA LYS A 100 -15.77 6.16 -12.43
C LYS A 100 -15.39 6.25 -10.96
N SER A 101 -16.08 5.51 -10.09
CA SER A 101 -15.71 5.34 -8.68
C SER A 101 -14.88 4.08 -8.48
N VAL A 102 -13.98 4.11 -7.52
CA VAL A 102 -13.16 2.97 -7.10
C VAL A 102 -13.64 2.47 -5.75
N GLN A 103 -13.69 1.15 -5.56
CA GLN A 103 -14.01 0.55 -4.28
C GLN A 103 -12.74 0.38 -3.46
N VAL A 104 -12.80 0.81 -2.19
CA VAL A 104 -11.74 0.62 -1.19
C VAL A 104 -12.30 -0.14 0.00
N ILE A 105 -11.44 -0.93 0.65
CA ILE A 105 -11.79 -1.78 1.78
C ILE A 105 -11.40 -1.08 3.06
N PHE A 106 -12.34 -0.96 3.98
CA PHE A 106 -12.09 -0.44 5.31
C PHE A 106 -12.28 -1.55 6.34
N TYR A 107 -11.25 -1.86 7.07
CA TYR A 107 -11.27 -2.84 8.15
C TYR A 107 -11.19 -2.16 9.51
N LYS A 108 -12.10 -2.49 10.41
CA LYS A 108 -12.12 -2.01 11.79
C LYS A 108 -12.53 -3.12 12.74
N THR A 109 -11.83 -3.21 13.86
CA THR A 109 -12.27 -4.07 14.96
C THR A 109 -13.23 -3.29 15.86
N LEU A 110 -14.45 -3.77 15.97
CA LEU A 110 -15.44 -3.21 16.91
C LEU A 110 -15.32 -3.94 18.26
N LEU A 111 -15.28 -3.16 19.32
CA LEU A 111 -15.43 -3.67 20.69
C LEU A 111 -16.91 -3.61 21.04
N ILE A 112 -17.56 -4.75 21.16
CA ILE A 112 -18.98 -4.84 21.57
C ILE A 112 -19.04 -5.43 22.96
N LYS A 113 -19.89 -4.86 23.81
CA LYS A 113 -20.17 -5.45 25.14
C LYS A 113 -20.81 -6.83 24.95
N ASP A 114 -20.22 -7.84 25.57
CA ASP A 114 -20.77 -9.19 25.53
C ASP A 114 -21.89 -9.30 26.55
N LYS A 115 -23.14 -9.24 26.08
CA LYS A 115 -24.34 -9.33 26.92
C LYS A 115 -24.58 -10.73 27.51
N THR A 116 -23.81 -11.74 27.07
CA THR A 116 -24.01 -13.14 27.45
C THR A 116 -22.99 -13.64 28.50
N ALA A 117 -21.95 -12.86 28.80
CA ALA A 117 -20.93 -13.22 29.75
C ALA A 117 -20.96 -12.33 30.99
N THR A 118 -21.71 -12.74 32.02
CA THR A 118 -21.57 -12.18 33.37
C THR A 118 -20.27 -12.68 33.99
N SER A 119 -19.40 -11.75 34.37
CA SER A 119 -18.25 -12.09 35.21
C SER A 119 -18.67 -12.00 36.68
N ASP A 120 -18.21 -12.90 37.53
CA ASP A 120 -18.39 -12.86 38.99
C ASP A 120 -17.89 -11.56 39.65
N THR A 121 -17.18 -10.72 38.91
CA THR A 121 -16.60 -9.44 39.37
C THR A 121 -17.31 -8.21 38.80
N GLY A 122 -18.46 -8.35 38.12
CA GLY A 122 -19.26 -7.21 37.64
C GLY A 122 -18.63 -6.40 36.49
N ALA A 123 -17.53 -6.83 35.90
CA ALA A 123 -16.90 -6.14 34.78
C ALA A 123 -17.49 -6.60 33.44
N ASP A 124 -17.93 -5.64 32.62
CA ASP A 124 -18.42 -5.89 31.26
C ASP A 124 -17.33 -6.54 30.39
N LYS A 125 -17.53 -7.77 29.96
CA LYS A 125 -16.65 -8.41 28.98
C LYS A 125 -16.90 -7.81 27.59
N THR A 126 -15.84 -7.40 26.92
CA THR A 126 -15.90 -6.90 25.55
C THR A 126 -15.46 -7.97 24.57
N LYS A 127 -16.24 -8.17 23.52
CA LYS A 127 -15.90 -9.04 22.40
C LYS A 127 -15.41 -8.21 21.22
N LYS A 128 -14.27 -8.61 20.64
CA LYS A 128 -13.73 -8.02 19.42
C LYS A 128 -14.40 -8.63 18.19
N ILE A 129 -15.13 -7.84 17.44
CA ILE A 129 -15.74 -8.29 16.17
C ILE A 129 -15.07 -7.56 15.01
N PRO A 130 -14.43 -8.28 14.09
CA PRO A 130 -13.91 -7.69 12.89
C PRO A 130 -15.07 -7.21 12.01
N MET A 131 -14.99 -5.95 11.56
CA MET A 131 -15.96 -5.39 10.62
C MET A 131 -15.22 -4.89 9.40
N MET A 132 -15.65 -5.36 8.24
CA MET A 132 -15.16 -4.89 6.95
C MET A 132 -16.27 -4.11 6.25
N LYS A 133 -15.92 -2.93 5.72
CA LYS A 133 -16.81 -2.10 4.91
C LYS A 133 -16.13 -1.75 3.60
N ILE A 134 -16.92 -1.70 2.55
CA ILE A 134 -16.49 -1.24 1.24
C ILE A 134 -17.03 0.18 1.05
N TYR A 135 -16.13 1.10 0.71
CA TYR A 135 -16.47 2.47 0.35
C TYR A 135 -16.17 2.70 -1.14
N ARG A 136 -16.86 3.65 -1.73
CA ARG A 136 -16.58 4.12 -3.07
C ARG A 136 -15.90 5.48 -2.99
N VAL A 137 -14.75 5.61 -3.64
CA VAL A 137 -13.99 6.86 -3.72
C VAL A 137 -13.85 7.30 -5.17
N PHE A 138 -13.68 8.59 -5.35
CA PHE A 138 -13.46 9.24 -6.64
C PHE A 138 -12.13 9.97 -6.57
N ASN A 139 -11.37 9.94 -7.66
CA ASN A 139 -10.19 10.76 -7.80
C ASN A 139 -10.56 12.25 -7.81
N ARG A 140 -9.70 13.10 -7.30
CA ARG A 140 -9.88 14.56 -7.30
C ARG A 140 -10.21 15.11 -8.69
N ASP A 141 -9.54 14.62 -9.72
CA ASP A 141 -9.72 15.10 -11.10
C ASP A 141 -11.15 14.89 -11.62
N CYS A 142 -11.89 14.00 -10.95
CA CYS A 142 -13.31 13.74 -11.20
C CYS A 142 -14.26 14.65 -10.41
N ILE A 143 -13.75 15.57 -9.58
CA ILE A 143 -14.55 16.40 -8.65
C ILE A 143 -14.52 17.84 -9.14
N GLU A 144 -15.69 18.45 -9.29
CA GLU A 144 -15.87 19.87 -9.61
C GLU A 144 -15.75 20.72 -8.35
N GLY A 145 -15.33 21.99 -8.52
CA GLY A 145 -15.31 22.97 -7.44
C GLY A 145 -14.21 22.79 -6.39
N LEU A 146 -13.24 21.89 -6.61
CA LEU A 146 -12.04 21.82 -5.78
C LEU A 146 -10.98 22.77 -6.30
N GLU A 147 -10.47 23.65 -5.43
CA GLU A 147 -9.31 24.49 -5.72
C GLU A 147 -8.07 23.63 -6.02
N ALA A 148 -7.10 24.22 -6.73
CA ALA A 148 -5.84 23.55 -7.04
C ALA A 148 -5.19 22.97 -5.76
N PRO A 149 -4.52 21.80 -5.83
CA PRO A 149 -3.81 21.25 -4.68
C PRO A 149 -2.86 22.29 -4.10
N ILE A 150 -2.86 22.46 -2.79
CA ILE A 150 -1.79 23.22 -2.13
C ILE A 150 -0.52 22.40 -2.35
N VAL A 151 0.38 22.90 -3.18
CA VAL A 151 1.72 22.32 -3.34
C VAL A 151 2.42 22.53 -2.01
N THR A 152 2.44 21.51 -1.17
CA THR A 152 3.24 21.51 0.05
C THR A 152 4.71 21.46 -0.35
N GLU A 153 5.50 22.41 0.15
CA GLU A 153 6.97 22.39 -0.04
C GLU A 153 7.57 21.04 0.38
N PRO A 154 8.70 20.62 -0.21
CA PRO A 154 9.34 19.36 0.14
C PRO A 154 9.57 19.30 1.65
N ARG A 155 9.04 18.29 2.28
CA ARG A 155 9.23 18.04 3.71
C ARG A 155 10.73 17.93 3.99
N ALA A 156 11.23 18.68 4.97
CA ALA A 156 12.56 18.44 5.54
C ALA A 156 12.72 16.95 5.86
N ILE A 157 13.94 16.40 5.67
CA ILE A 157 14.28 14.98 5.87
C ILE A 157 13.49 14.43 7.06
N PRO A 158 12.57 13.48 6.85
CA PRO A 158 11.70 13.04 7.92
C PRO A 158 12.51 12.33 8.99
N GLU A 159 12.21 12.64 10.23
CA GLU A 159 12.66 11.81 11.35
C GLU A 159 12.22 10.36 11.12
N ARG A 160 13.01 9.40 11.62
CA ARG A 160 12.68 7.96 11.57
C ARG A 160 11.24 7.75 12.00
N ASN A 161 10.49 7.00 11.21
CA ASN A 161 9.10 6.68 11.55
C ASN A 161 9.07 5.60 12.64
N GLN A 162 8.74 5.98 13.87
CA GLN A 162 8.74 5.08 15.01
C GLN A 162 7.82 3.88 14.81
N SER A 163 6.68 4.05 14.13
CA SER A 163 5.76 2.94 13.86
C SER A 163 6.38 1.89 12.93
N ILE A 164 7.15 2.31 11.93
CA ILE A 164 7.85 1.40 11.03
C ILE A 164 9.01 0.72 11.76
N GLU A 165 9.76 1.44 12.57
CA GLU A 165 10.84 0.87 13.40
C GLU A 165 10.30 -0.19 14.36
N ASP A 166 9.17 0.08 15.02
CA ASP A 166 8.50 -0.87 15.90
C ASP A 166 7.99 -2.11 15.16
N PHE A 167 7.46 -1.92 13.93
CA PHE A 167 7.07 -3.02 13.05
C PHE A 167 8.28 -3.88 12.67
N ILE A 168 9.37 -3.27 12.20
CA ILE A 168 10.61 -3.98 11.83
C ILE A 168 11.10 -4.79 13.01
N LYS A 169 11.20 -4.18 14.20
CA LYS A 169 11.62 -4.84 15.42
C LYS A 169 10.70 -5.99 15.84
N ALA A 170 9.40 -5.85 15.62
CA ALA A 170 8.41 -6.89 15.95
C ALA A 170 8.55 -8.13 15.07
N THR A 171 9.12 -8.04 13.86
CA THR A 171 9.40 -9.19 12.99
C THR A 171 10.43 -10.14 13.59
N LYS A 172 11.34 -9.63 14.45
CA LYS A 172 12.49 -10.36 15.02
C LYS A 172 13.48 -10.85 13.95
N ALA A 173 13.43 -10.32 12.73
CA ALA A 173 14.43 -10.60 11.73
C ALA A 173 15.79 -10.03 12.18
N GLU A 174 16.85 -10.76 11.96
CA GLU A 174 18.20 -10.28 12.19
C GLU A 174 18.64 -9.41 11.04
N ILE A 175 18.78 -8.10 11.29
CA ILE A 175 19.15 -7.10 10.26
C ILE A 175 20.50 -6.49 10.64
N ASN A 176 21.45 -6.63 9.74
CA ASN A 176 22.77 -6.02 9.83
C ASN A 176 22.82 -4.75 8.97
N PHE A 177 23.37 -3.68 9.52
CA PHE A 177 23.51 -2.40 8.82
C PHE A 177 24.96 -2.15 8.39
N GLY A 178 25.12 -1.50 7.22
CA GLY A 178 26.39 -1.15 6.61
C GLY A 178 26.62 -1.84 5.28
N GLY A 179 27.80 -1.59 4.68
CA GLY A 179 28.12 -2.08 3.35
C GLY A 179 27.39 -1.33 2.23
N ALA A 180 27.56 -1.77 0.97
CA ALA A 180 27.05 -1.08 -0.22
C ALA A 180 25.88 -1.82 -0.91
N ARG A 181 25.34 -2.87 -0.31
CA ARG A 181 24.30 -3.73 -0.92
C ARG A 181 23.26 -4.15 0.12
N ALA A 182 22.01 -4.20 -0.32
CA ALA A 182 20.94 -4.84 0.43
C ALA A 182 20.71 -6.25 -0.11
N PHE A 183 20.47 -7.22 0.76
CA PHE A 183 20.09 -8.59 0.42
C PHE A 183 19.66 -9.38 1.65
N TYR A 184 18.74 -10.30 1.47
CA TYR A 184 18.47 -11.37 2.42
C TYR A 184 19.39 -12.57 2.13
N ASN A 185 20.03 -13.11 3.15
CA ASN A 185 20.87 -14.32 3.03
C ASN A 185 20.16 -15.53 3.67
N PRO A 186 19.58 -16.45 2.88
CA PRO A 186 18.84 -17.58 3.40
C PRO A 186 19.74 -18.62 4.13
N SER A 187 21.05 -18.65 3.85
CA SER A 187 21.96 -19.64 4.46
C SER A 187 22.23 -19.36 5.95
N ILE A 188 22.18 -18.09 6.35
CA ILE A 188 22.42 -17.67 7.74
C ILE A 188 21.22 -16.92 8.34
N ASP A 189 20.11 -16.86 7.58
CA ASP A 189 18.84 -16.23 7.96
C ASP A 189 18.95 -14.76 8.40
N THR A 190 19.82 -13.99 7.74
CA THR A 190 20.05 -12.58 8.06
C THR A 190 19.80 -11.66 6.87
N ILE A 191 19.40 -10.44 7.18
CA ILE A 191 19.24 -9.36 6.21
C ILE A 191 20.42 -8.40 6.33
N GLN A 192 20.98 -7.98 5.20
CA GLN A 192 21.98 -6.92 5.12
C GLN A 192 21.36 -5.69 4.47
N VAL A 193 21.54 -4.50 5.04
CA VAL A 193 21.06 -3.23 4.48
C VAL A 193 22.13 -2.15 4.65
N PRO A 194 22.38 -1.27 3.66
CA PRO A 194 23.24 -0.10 3.86
C PRO A 194 22.77 0.79 4.99
N ASN A 195 23.64 1.67 5.51
CA ASN A 195 23.24 2.62 6.55
C ASN A 195 22.23 3.63 6.01
N LEU A 196 21.40 4.20 6.86
CA LEU A 196 20.39 5.20 6.48
C LEU A 196 20.99 6.37 5.69
N GLU A 197 22.20 6.79 6.06
CA GLU A 197 22.92 7.91 5.45
C GLU A 197 23.31 7.64 3.98
N ASP A 198 23.32 6.38 3.56
CA ASP A 198 23.65 5.98 2.19
C ASP A 198 22.45 6.09 1.24
N PHE A 199 21.25 6.31 1.77
CA PHE A 199 20.01 6.46 1.01
C PHE A 199 19.71 7.94 0.73
N LYS A 200 19.06 8.19 -0.42
CA LYS A 200 18.62 9.55 -0.79
C LYS A 200 17.44 10.03 0.05
N THR A 201 16.56 9.10 0.43
CA THR A 201 15.38 9.39 1.25
C THR A 201 15.20 8.31 2.32
N VAL A 202 14.51 8.64 3.38
CA VAL A 202 14.15 7.68 4.44
C VAL A 202 13.14 6.65 3.93
N GLU A 203 12.31 7.03 2.98
CA GLU A 203 11.36 6.16 2.31
C GLU A 203 12.10 5.06 1.51
N ASP A 204 13.15 5.41 0.78
CA ASP A 204 14.00 4.44 0.07
C ASP A 204 14.62 3.43 1.03
N TYR A 205 15.07 3.91 2.19
CA TYR A 205 15.63 3.05 3.25
C TYR A 205 14.59 2.05 3.77
N TYR A 206 13.40 2.51 4.14
CA TYR A 206 12.36 1.60 4.63
C TYR A 206 11.81 0.69 3.55
N SER A 207 11.69 1.18 2.31
CA SER A 207 11.29 0.37 1.16
C SER A 207 12.26 -0.80 0.94
N THR A 208 13.56 -0.51 1.03
CA THR A 208 14.60 -1.54 0.91
C THR A 208 14.50 -2.57 2.03
N ILE A 209 14.34 -2.12 3.28
CA ILE A 209 14.16 -3.05 4.42
C ILE A 209 12.92 -3.92 4.23
N ALA A 210 11.80 -3.34 3.80
CA ALA A 210 10.55 -4.07 3.58
C ALA A 210 10.67 -5.11 2.44
N HIS A 211 11.43 -4.79 1.39
CA HIS A 211 11.77 -5.71 0.30
C HIS A 211 12.53 -6.93 0.84
N GLU A 212 13.62 -6.71 1.57
CA GLU A 212 14.43 -7.78 2.14
C GLU A 212 13.68 -8.59 3.22
N LEU A 213 12.84 -7.92 4.02
CA LEU A 213 11.94 -8.60 4.96
C LEU A 213 10.94 -9.50 4.24
N THR A 214 10.47 -9.11 3.05
CA THR A 214 9.57 -9.95 2.26
C THR A 214 10.29 -11.21 1.79
N HIS A 215 11.52 -11.12 1.31
CA HIS A 215 12.35 -12.30 1.02
C HIS A 215 12.58 -13.16 2.26
N TRP A 216 12.89 -12.54 3.40
CA TRP A 216 13.06 -13.25 4.68
C TRP A 216 11.82 -14.06 5.06
N THR A 217 10.59 -13.55 4.79
CA THR A 217 9.37 -14.33 5.02
C THR A 217 9.29 -15.57 4.12
N GLY A 218 9.97 -15.58 3.00
CA GLY A 218 9.98 -16.67 2.02
C GLY A 218 10.85 -17.87 2.40
N SER A 219 11.63 -17.81 3.49
CA SER A 219 12.51 -18.90 3.92
C SER A 219 11.74 -20.20 4.22
N GLU A 220 12.46 -21.33 4.22
CA GLU A 220 11.91 -22.66 4.52
C GLU A 220 11.24 -22.72 5.90
N ALA A 221 11.83 -22.04 6.88
CA ALA A 221 11.32 -21.98 8.25
C ALA A 221 10.02 -21.16 8.40
N ARG A 222 9.62 -20.39 7.40
CA ARG A 222 8.45 -19.50 7.40
C ARG A 222 7.44 -19.88 6.31
N LEU A 223 7.43 -19.19 5.19
CA LEU A 223 6.44 -19.43 4.12
C LEU A 223 6.93 -20.38 3.02
N ASN A 224 8.18 -20.81 3.08
CA ASN A 224 8.80 -21.79 2.17
C ASN A 224 8.59 -21.48 0.68
N ARG A 225 8.77 -20.19 0.29
CA ARG A 225 8.68 -19.74 -1.10
C ARG A 225 10.01 -19.84 -1.84
N LEU A 226 11.14 -19.68 -1.11
CA LEU A 226 12.49 -19.68 -1.68
C LEU A 226 12.93 -21.13 -1.97
N LYS A 227 12.81 -21.56 -3.22
CA LYS A 227 13.12 -22.94 -3.63
C LYS A 227 14.57 -23.16 -4.08
N GLY A 228 15.48 -22.24 -3.79
CA GLY A 228 16.89 -22.35 -4.18
C GLY A 228 17.15 -22.20 -5.68
N ASP A 229 16.24 -21.58 -6.39
CA ASP A 229 16.31 -21.40 -7.83
C ASP A 229 17.41 -20.39 -8.22
N SER A 230 18.01 -20.62 -9.39
CA SER A 230 19.08 -19.75 -9.90
C SER A 230 18.56 -18.38 -10.31
N PHE A 231 19.41 -17.37 -10.15
CA PHE A 231 19.16 -16.01 -10.63
C PHE A 231 18.70 -16.02 -12.10
N GLY A 232 17.54 -15.38 -12.36
CA GLY A 232 16.94 -15.31 -13.70
C GLY A 232 15.97 -16.44 -14.06
N SER A 233 15.66 -17.37 -13.15
CA SER A 233 14.57 -18.33 -13.34
C SER A 233 13.18 -17.69 -13.17
N GLU A 234 12.12 -18.33 -13.69
CA GLU A 234 10.73 -17.87 -13.50
C GLU A 234 10.35 -17.75 -12.01
N SER A 235 10.77 -18.72 -11.20
CA SER A 235 10.52 -18.73 -9.76
C SER A 235 11.26 -17.60 -9.03
N TYR A 236 12.48 -17.26 -9.45
CA TYR A 236 13.21 -16.10 -8.97
C TYR A 236 12.48 -14.80 -9.35
N ALA A 237 12.05 -14.66 -10.60
CA ALA A 237 11.30 -13.49 -11.05
C ALA A 237 9.97 -13.32 -10.29
N PHE A 238 9.30 -14.42 -9.97
CA PHE A 238 8.08 -14.42 -9.16
C PHE A 238 8.35 -13.97 -7.72
N GLU A 239 9.43 -14.44 -7.10
CA GLU A 239 9.79 -14.03 -5.73
C GLU A 239 10.20 -12.56 -5.66
N GLU A 240 10.90 -12.03 -6.67
CA GLU A 240 11.19 -10.59 -6.79
C GLU A 240 9.89 -9.77 -6.88
N LEU A 241 8.92 -10.23 -7.66
CA LEU A 241 7.61 -9.57 -7.74
C LEU A 241 6.90 -9.58 -6.38
N VAL A 242 6.97 -10.69 -5.64
CA VAL A 242 6.41 -10.79 -4.29
C VAL A 242 7.11 -9.81 -3.35
N ALA A 243 8.45 -9.69 -3.44
CA ALA A 243 9.23 -8.77 -2.61
C ALA A 243 8.90 -7.31 -2.92
N GLU A 244 8.78 -6.95 -4.19
CA GLU A 244 8.37 -5.60 -4.63
C GLU A 244 6.97 -5.25 -4.14
N LEU A 245 5.99 -6.14 -4.32
CA LEU A 245 4.63 -5.92 -3.86
C LEU A 245 4.56 -5.84 -2.33
N GLY A 246 5.30 -6.69 -1.63
CA GLY A 246 5.38 -6.70 -0.17
C GLY A 246 5.95 -5.39 0.37
N SER A 247 7.06 -4.93 -0.20
CA SER A 247 7.66 -3.63 0.10
C SER A 247 6.66 -2.49 -0.08
N ALA A 248 5.98 -2.48 -1.22
CA ALA A 248 4.99 -1.47 -1.56
C ALA A 248 3.75 -1.45 -0.65
N MET A 249 3.41 -2.57 0.00
CA MET A 249 2.26 -2.66 0.92
C MET A 249 2.60 -2.27 2.36
N VAL A 250 3.87 -2.30 2.75
CA VAL A 250 4.33 -2.01 4.12
C VAL A 250 4.71 -0.52 4.28
N ASN A 251 5.19 0.12 3.22
CA ASN A 251 5.47 1.55 3.13
C ASN A 251 4.20 2.37 2.92
#